data_f615e63b43b737fbe345a1f0057ee975
#
_entry.id   f615e63b43b737fbe345a1f0057ee975
#
_cell.length_a   1.000
_cell.length_b   1.000
_cell.length_c   1.000
_cell.angle_alpha   90.00
_cell.angle_beta   90.00
_cell.angle_gamma   90.00
#
_symmetry.space_group_name_H-M   'P 1'
#
loop_
_entity.id
_entity.type
_entity.pdbx_description
1 polymer ?
#
loop_
_entity_poly.entity_id
_entity_poly.type
_entity_poly.pdbx_seq_one_letter_code
_entity_poly.pdbx_strand_id
1 'polypeptide(L)'
;MHTLATRRQNIAQPGPWTIAAVTTVKASLLGVEHEAEVLAFLDERPSHTFGMIGFIKANGLVSPHNRGTFYACRNERGQLEGVALIGHYILFETRTDKAIKVFARLAQECTVAHMVLGEQDKVEIFWRYYADGGQSPRLFGRELLLEQRWPVEVREAVPGLRLAALADLDLVVPAHAQSALEESGVNPLEVDPSGFRQRCARRIEQGQTWVWIENGKLLFKAEVITETALVTYLEGVWVDPQERGKGYGLRCMSQLARVLLARSSCVCLLVNEKSEGARAFYKSAGYQFIGYYDTVFLKQRVN
;
A
#
# COMPACT_ATOMS: atom_id res chain seq x y z
N MET A 1 -9.22 87.36 12.31
CA MET A 1 -7.98 86.82 11.77
C MET A 1 -7.66 85.54 12.50
N HIS A 2 -8.01 84.36 11.95
CA HIS A 2 -7.64 83.09 12.50
C HIS A 2 -6.86 82.31 11.46
N THR A 3 -5.59 82.06 11.76
CA THR A 3 -4.64 81.35 10.91
C THR A 3 -4.79 79.87 11.16
N LEU A 4 -5.24 79.11 10.16
CA LEU A 4 -5.31 77.65 10.18
C LEU A 4 -3.92 77.08 9.85
N ALA A 5 -3.34 76.38 10.82
CA ALA A 5 -2.10 75.59 10.66
C ALA A 5 -2.43 74.21 10.05
N THR A 6 -1.93 73.97 8.85
CA THR A 6 -2.05 72.69 8.13
C THR A 6 -1.03 71.69 8.71
N ARG A 7 -1.53 70.63 9.36
CA ARG A 7 -0.71 69.47 9.77
C ARG A 7 -0.45 68.61 8.55
N ARG A 8 0.78 68.51 8.11
CA ARG A 8 1.25 67.49 7.15
C ARG A 8 1.37 66.16 7.88
N GLN A 9 0.58 65.16 7.51
CA GLN A 9 0.77 63.78 7.90
C GLN A 9 1.93 63.17 7.10
N ASN A 10 2.97 62.72 7.82
CA ASN A 10 4.04 61.90 7.24
C ASN A 10 3.49 60.52 6.99
N ILE A 11 3.27 60.16 5.72
CA ILE A 11 2.99 58.79 5.31
C ILE A 11 4.35 58.07 5.27
N ALA A 12 4.54 57.15 6.22
CA ALA A 12 5.70 56.23 6.22
C ALA A 12 5.65 55.35 4.96
N GLN A 13 6.73 55.39 4.18
CA GLN A 13 6.91 54.45 3.06
C GLN A 13 7.02 53.03 3.57
N PRO A 14 6.32 52.04 2.95
CA PRO A 14 6.49 50.64 3.33
C PRO A 14 7.93 50.21 3.01
N GLY A 15 8.61 49.62 3.97
CA GLY A 15 9.93 49.05 3.82
C GLY A 15 9.94 47.90 2.78
N PRO A 16 11.12 47.52 2.28
CA PRO A 16 11.23 46.48 1.28
C PRO A 16 10.64 45.16 1.81
N TRP A 17 9.59 44.68 1.15
CA TRP A 17 9.04 43.37 1.39
C TRP A 17 10.13 42.33 1.07
N THR A 18 10.67 41.71 2.09
CA THR A 18 11.53 40.54 1.92
C THR A 18 10.65 39.44 1.37
N ILE A 19 10.73 39.19 0.07
CA ILE A 19 10.12 38.01 -0.55
C ILE A 19 10.87 36.85 0.08
N ALA A 20 10.22 36.17 1.03
CA ALA A 20 10.72 34.90 1.55
C ALA A 20 10.97 34.01 0.32
N ALA A 21 12.20 33.55 0.15
CA ALA A 21 12.53 32.61 -0.93
C ALA A 21 11.55 31.45 -0.84
N VAL A 22 10.75 31.26 -1.87
CA VAL A 22 9.87 30.10 -1.99
C VAL A 22 10.81 28.91 -2.21
N THR A 23 11.20 28.27 -1.11
CA THR A 23 12.05 27.09 -1.17
C THR A 23 11.28 25.99 -1.89
N THR A 24 11.71 25.70 -3.10
CA THR A 24 11.08 24.68 -3.94
C THR A 24 11.53 23.32 -3.43
N VAL A 25 10.67 22.63 -2.70
CA VAL A 25 10.87 21.22 -2.37
C VAL A 25 11.03 20.46 -3.68
N LYS A 26 12.10 19.68 -3.81
CA LYS A 26 12.39 18.86 -5.00
C LYS A 26 12.51 17.40 -4.60
N ALA A 27 12.06 16.52 -5.48
CA ALA A 27 12.34 15.10 -5.34
C ALA A 27 13.79 14.83 -5.73
N SER A 28 14.48 14.01 -4.95
CA SER A 28 15.81 13.47 -5.24
C SER A 28 15.76 11.97 -5.34
N LEU A 29 16.55 11.42 -6.25
CA LEU A 29 16.75 9.97 -6.37
C LEU A 29 17.42 9.44 -5.09
N LEU A 30 16.98 8.27 -4.63
CA LEU A 30 17.58 7.58 -3.50
C LEU A 30 18.59 6.53 -3.96
N GLY A 31 19.79 6.54 -3.36
CA GLY A 31 20.81 5.51 -3.52
C GLY A 31 20.79 4.50 -2.38
N VAL A 32 21.59 3.43 -2.51
CA VAL A 32 21.67 2.34 -1.52
C VAL A 32 22.05 2.82 -0.11
N GLU A 33 22.84 3.90 -0.04
CA GLU A 33 23.29 4.53 1.20
C GLU A 33 22.17 5.12 2.05
N HIS A 34 21.00 5.37 1.45
CA HIS A 34 19.84 5.96 2.12
C HIS A 34 18.90 4.90 2.74
N GLU A 35 19.14 3.60 2.52
CA GLU A 35 18.19 2.54 2.90
C GLU A 35 17.83 2.56 4.39
N ALA A 36 18.80 2.71 5.27
CA ALA A 36 18.56 2.73 6.71
C ALA A 36 17.70 3.93 7.13
N GLU A 37 17.96 5.12 6.56
CA GLU A 37 17.18 6.33 6.84
C GLU A 37 15.75 6.20 6.33
N VAL A 38 15.58 5.67 5.11
CA VAL A 38 14.26 5.44 4.50
C VAL A 38 13.44 4.45 5.32
N LEU A 39 14.03 3.33 5.71
CA LEU A 39 13.34 2.36 6.56
C LEU A 39 12.94 2.96 7.90
N ALA A 40 13.82 3.73 8.57
CA ALA A 40 13.48 4.42 9.81
C ALA A 40 12.28 5.38 9.64
N PHE A 41 12.23 6.13 8.52
CA PHE A 41 11.10 7.02 8.20
C PHE A 41 9.79 6.25 7.95
N LEU A 42 9.85 5.12 7.25
CA LEU A 42 8.69 4.30 6.95
C LEU A 42 8.19 3.54 8.19
N ASP A 43 9.10 3.10 9.05
CA ASP A 43 8.82 2.36 10.29
C ASP A 43 8.09 3.20 11.36
N GLU A 44 8.03 4.53 11.21
CA GLU A 44 7.18 5.38 12.07
C GLU A 44 5.67 5.08 11.88
N ARG A 45 5.26 4.59 10.70
CA ARG A 45 3.86 4.27 10.37
C ARG A 45 3.76 2.94 9.61
N PRO A 46 4.20 1.81 10.22
CA PRO A 46 4.45 0.56 9.51
C PRO A 46 3.20 -0.01 8.83
N SER A 47 2.01 0.11 9.47
CA SER A 47 0.74 -0.33 8.87
C SER A 47 0.29 0.53 7.67
N HIS A 48 0.88 1.71 7.46
CA HIS A 48 0.60 2.57 6.31
C HIS A 48 1.67 2.47 5.21
N THR A 49 2.83 1.92 5.54
CA THR A 49 4.00 1.88 4.64
C THR A 49 4.43 0.46 4.28
N PHE A 50 3.60 -0.55 4.65
CA PHE A 50 3.88 -1.98 4.46
C PHE A 50 4.36 -2.31 3.04
N GLY A 51 3.77 -1.70 2.01
CA GLY A 51 4.11 -1.96 0.62
C GLY A 51 5.55 -1.55 0.30
N MET A 52 5.96 -0.32 0.68
CA MET A 52 7.34 0.16 0.45
C MET A 52 8.35 -0.59 1.32
N ILE A 53 8.03 -0.83 2.59
CA ILE A 53 8.87 -1.65 3.49
C ILE A 53 9.07 -3.04 2.88
N GLY A 54 8.00 -3.68 2.39
CA GLY A 54 8.06 -5.00 1.76
C GLY A 54 8.99 -5.03 0.55
N PHE A 55 8.90 -4.04 -0.35
CA PHE A 55 9.79 -3.93 -1.50
C PHE A 55 11.26 -3.77 -1.08
N ILE A 56 11.54 -2.89 -0.12
CA ILE A 56 12.91 -2.64 0.34
C ILE A 56 13.48 -3.89 1.04
N LYS A 57 12.72 -4.54 1.92
CA LYS A 57 13.18 -5.75 2.63
C LYS A 57 13.42 -6.94 1.71
N ALA A 58 12.59 -7.09 0.65
CA ALA A 58 12.74 -8.20 -0.30
C ALA A 58 13.87 -7.97 -1.32
N ASN A 59 14.12 -6.72 -1.73
CA ASN A 59 14.92 -6.44 -2.92
C ASN A 59 16.06 -5.43 -2.68
N GLY A 60 16.07 -4.73 -1.53
CA GLY A 60 16.88 -3.53 -1.30
C GLY A 60 16.24 -2.27 -1.86
N LEU A 61 16.68 -1.09 -1.40
CA LEU A 61 16.15 0.20 -1.81
C LEU A 61 16.33 0.45 -3.32
N VAL A 62 17.46 0.03 -3.88
CA VAL A 62 17.80 0.18 -5.29
C VAL A 62 17.82 -1.20 -5.96
N SER A 63 16.76 -1.54 -6.69
CA SER A 63 16.64 -2.84 -7.34
C SER A 63 15.67 -2.79 -8.53
N PRO A 64 15.97 -3.46 -9.65
CA PRO A 64 15.02 -3.59 -10.77
C PRO A 64 13.78 -4.41 -10.37
N HIS A 65 13.87 -5.24 -9.34
CA HIS A 65 12.74 -6.03 -8.84
C HIS A 65 11.68 -5.18 -8.12
N ASN A 66 12.01 -3.95 -7.70
CA ASN A 66 11.03 -2.99 -7.19
C ASN A 66 10.07 -2.50 -8.30
N ARG A 67 10.42 -2.74 -9.58
CA ARG A 67 9.65 -2.29 -10.74
C ARG A 67 9.34 -0.80 -10.72
N GLY A 68 10.24 -0.02 -10.15
CA GLY A 68 10.15 1.42 -9.94
C GLY A 68 11.38 1.92 -9.21
N THR A 69 11.39 3.21 -8.97
CA THR A 69 12.50 3.93 -8.37
C THR A 69 12.02 4.66 -7.12
N PHE A 70 12.82 4.62 -6.06
CA PHE A 70 12.56 5.37 -4.84
C PHE A 70 13.09 6.78 -4.91
N TYR A 71 12.26 7.73 -4.47
CA TYR A 71 12.57 9.15 -4.40
C TYR A 71 12.29 9.69 -3.00
N ALA A 72 13.03 10.74 -2.61
CA ALA A 72 12.82 11.47 -1.37
C ALA A 72 12.48 12.93 -1.62
N CYS A 73 11.61 13.49 -0.79
CA CYS A 73 11.51 14.94 -0.57
C CYS A 73 12.10 15.27 0.79
N ARG A 74 12.91 16.33 0.86
CA ARG A 74 13.57 16.79 2.09
C ARG A 74 13.25 18.26 2.38
N ASN A 75 13.22 18.60 3.65
CA ASN A 75 13.12 20.00 4.08
C ASN A 75 14.50 20.72 3.98
N GLU A 76 14.53 21.99 4.32
CA GLU A 76 15.73 22.83 4.29
C GLU A 76 16.85 22.32 5.23
N ARG A 77 16.50 21.53 6.23
CA ARG A 77 17.44 20.90 7.18
C ARG A 77 17.94 19.54 6.70
N GLY A 78 17.54 19.10 5.50
CA GLY A 78 17.90 17.81 4.94
C GLY A 78 17.09 16.62 5.47
N GLN A 79 16.11 16.82 6.36
CA GLN A 79 15.28 15.76 6.92
C GLN A 79 14.22 15.29 5.92
N LEU A 80 13.90 14.02 5.91
CA LEU A 80 12.84 13.44 5.06
C LEU A 80 11.47 14.02 5.42
N GLU A 81 10.79 14.56 4.42
CA GLU A 81 9.37 14.94 4.45
C GLU A 81 8.50 13.99 3.63
N GLY A 82 9.11 13.17 2.81
CA GLY A 82 8.40 12.17 2.04
C GLY A 82 9.34 11.21 1.33
N VAL A 83 8.82 9.99 1.13
CA VAL A 83 9.43 8.93 0.33
C VAL A 83 8.37 8.41 -0.63
N ALA A 84 8.72 8.17 -1.88
CA ALA A 84 7.84 7.58 -2.88
C ALA A 84 8.56 6.50 -3.69
N LEU A 85 7.86 5.41 -3.98
CA LEU A 85 8.18 4.47 -5.05
C LEU A 85 7.36 4.87 -6.28
N ILE A 86 8.03 5.19 -7.39
CA ILE A 86 7.38 5.57 -8.65
C ILE A 86 7.83 4.60 -9.74
N GLY A 87 6.87 3.85 -10.28
CA GLY A 87 7.10 2.84 -11.29
C GLY A 87 5.81 2.12 -11.64
N HIS A 88 5.82 0.79 -11.67
CA HIS A 88 4.61 0.00 -11.87
C HIS A 88 3.56 0.28 -10.79
N TYR A 89 4.00 0.44 -9.56
CA TYR A 89 3.21 0.99 -8.46
C TYR A 89 3.67 2.41 -8.16
N ILE A 90 2.73 3.28 -7.80
CA ILE A 90 2.99 4.58 -7.20
C ILE A 90 2.52 4.49 -5.75
N LEU A 91 3.49 4.39 -4.86
CA LEU A 91 3.29 4.36 -3.40
C LEU A 91 4.04 5.53 -2.80
N PHE A 92 3.49 6.17 -1.79
CA PHE A 92 4.17 7.28 -1.14
C PHE A 92 3.75 7.43 0.32
N GLU A 93 4.69 7.85 1.14
CA GLU A 93 4.47 8.32 2.50
C GLU A 93 5.03 9.73 2.62
N THR A 94 4.25 10.65 3.19
CA THR A 94 4.62 12.06 3.27
C THR A 94 4.14 12.68 4.58
N ARG A 95 4.90 13.71 5.03
CA ARG A 95 4.55 14.54 6.18
C ARG A 95 3.95 15.88 5.76
N THR A 96 4.02 16.24 4.47
CA THR A 96 3.52 17.53 3.96
C THR A 96 2.85 17.37 2.59
N ASP A 97 1.83 18.20 2.34
CA ASP A 97 1.15 18.28 1.04
C ASP A 97 2.09 18.75 -0.09
N LYS A 98 3.14 19.52 0.26
CA LYS A 98 4.16 19.95 -0.69
C LYS A 98 4.91 18.75 -1.28
N ALA A 99 5.26 17.76 -0.45
CA ALA A 99 5.91 16.53 -0.90
C ALA A 99 4.96 15.72 -1.80
N ILE A 100 3.67 15.62 -1.47
CA ILE A 100 2.67 14.95 -2.32
C ILE A 100 2.62 15.60 -3.71
N LYS A 101 2.56 16.93 -3.78
CA LYS A 101 2.54 17.68 -5.05
C LYS A 101 3.77 17.39 -5.90
N VAL A 102 4.96 17.34 -5.28
CA VAL A 102 6.22 17.06 -5.99
C VAL A 102 6.21 15.64 -6.54
N PHE A 103 5.80 14.65 -5.75
CA PHE A 103 5.71 13.26 -6.22
C PHE A 103 4.66 13.07 -7.30
N ALA A 104 3.52 13.75 -7.20
CA ALA A 104 2.48 13.70 -8.24
C ALA A 104 2.99 14.21 -9.59
N ARG A 105 3.74 15.33 -9.59
CA ARG A 105 4.32 15.88 -10.82
C ARG A 105 5.41 14.98 -11.39
N LEU A 106 6.27 14.42 -10.54
CA LEU A 106 7.29 13.47 -10.97
C LEU A 106 6.66 12.19 -11.55
N ALA A 107 5.60 11.69 -10.92
CA ALA A 107 4.90 10.49 -11.37
C ALA A 107 4.21 10.65 -12.74
N GLN A 108 3.92 11.87 -13.21
CA GLN A 108 3.38 12.11 -14.55
C GLN A 108 4.33 11.67 -15.66
N GLU A 109 5.64 11.67 -15.38
CA GLU A 109 6.68 11.22 -16.33
C GLU A 109 6.73 9.69 -16.45
N CYS A 110 6.16 8.96 -15.47
CA CYS A 110 6.13 7.49 -15.47
C CYS A 110 5.02 6.97 -16.39
N THR A 111 5.40 6.37 -17.53
CA THR A 111 4.44 5.84 -18.51
C THR A 111 4.00 4.40 -18.23
N VAL A 112 4.72 3.70 -17.36
CA VAL A 112 4.49 2.28 -17.04
C VAL A 112 3.70 2.08 -15.73
N ALA A 113 3.22 3.15 -15.14
CA ALA A 113 2.44 3.08 -13.92
C ALA A 113 1.13 2.32 -14.16
N HIS A 114 0.85 1.38 -13.26
CA HIS A 114 -0.34 0.55 -13.30
C HIS A 114 -1.35 0.94 -12.22
N MET A 115 -0.85 1.36 -11.06
CA MET A 115 -1.68 1.61 -9.89
C MET A 115 -1.08 2.69 -8.99
N VAL A 116 -1.94 3.54 -8.45
CA VAL A 116 -1.66 4.43 -7.31
C VAL A 116 -2.37 3.85 -6.10
N LEU A 117 -1.69 3.70 -4.97
CA LEU A 117 -2.26 3.20 -3.73
C LEU A 117 -1.75 4.04 -2.56
N GLY A 118 -2.65 4.47 -1.69
CA GLY A 118 -2.30 5.23 -0.50
C GLY A 118 -3.51 5.60 0.36
N GLU A 119 -3.24 6.29 1.46
CA GLU A 119 -4.29 6.86 2.30
C GLU A 119 -5.18 7.80 1.47
N GLN A 120 -6.50 7.70 1.66
CA GLN A 120 -7.50 8.43 0.88
C GLN A 120 -7.16 9.92 0.75
N ASP A 121 -6.95 10.61 1.86
CA ASP A 121 -6.71 12.06 1.87
C ASP A 121 -5.45 12.43 1.07
N LYS A 122 -4.40 11.62 1.19
CA LYS A 122 -3.15 11.81 0.45
C LYS A 122 -3.32 11.52 -1.05
N VAL A 123 -4.08 10.48 -1.40
CA VAL A 123 -4.38 10.14 -2.81
C VAL A 123 -5.25 11.22 -3.45
N GLU A 124 -6.22 11.79 -2.73
CA GLU A 124 -7.02 12.91 -3.21
C GLU A 124 -6.16 14.15 -3.53
N ILE A 125 -5.20 14.49 -2.66
CA ILE A 125 -4.25 15.58 -2.92
C ILE A 125 -3.33 15.23 -4.09
N PHE A 126 -2.77 14.01 -4.11
CA PHE A 126 -1.93 13.53 -5.20
C PHE A 126 -2.66 13.65 -6.55
N TRP A 127 -3.90 13.18 -6.62
CA TRP A 127 -4.71 13.16 -7.83
C TRP A 127 -4.95 14.55 -8.42
N ARG A 128 -5.17 15.58 -7.58
CA ARG A 128 -5.34 16.97 -8.03
C ARG A 128 -4.14 17.48 -8.85
N TYR A 129 -2.95 16.95 -8.58
CA TYR A 129 -1.72 17.37 -9.27
C TYR A 129 -1.25 16.36 -10.33
N TYR A 130 -1.77 15.14 -10.28
CA TYR A 130 -1.39 14.08 -11.21
C TYR A 130 -2.30 14.07 -12.46
N ALA A 131 -3.58 14.34 -12.30
CA ALA A 131 -4.61 14.06 -13.31
C ALA A 131 -4.47 14.88 -14.62
N ASP A 132 -3.88 16.08 -14.57
CA ASP A 132 -3.74 16.97 -15.72
C ASP A 132 -2.64 16.57 -16.72
N GLY A 133 -1.68 15.74 -16.30
CA GLY A 133 -0.56 15.25 -17.14
C GLY A 133 -0.27 13.76 -16.98
N GLY A 134 -0.92 13.11 -16.02
CA GLY A 134 -0.75 11.68 -15.74
C GLY A 134 -1.61 10.76 -16.63
N GLN A 135 -1.58 9.47 -16.31
CA GLN A 135 -2.42 8.48 -16.96
C GLN A 135 -3.87 8.59 -16.46
N SER A 136 -4.84 8.36 -17.35
CA SER A 136 -6.26 8.33 -16.98
C SER A 136 -6.56 7.13 -16.07
N PRO A 137 -7.50 7.26 -15.12
CA PRO A 137 -7.93 6.14 -14.31
C PRO A 137 -8.74 5.15 -15.15
N ARG A 138 -8.58 3.87 -14.85
CA ARG A 138 -9.42 2.77 -15.35
C ARG A 138 -10.47 2.37 -14.31
N LEU A 139 -10.05 2.30 -13.05
CA LEU A 139 -10.90 1.89 -11.93
C LEU A 139 -10.45 2.61 -10.67
N PHE A 140 -11.42 3.12 -9.90
CA PHE A 140 -11.23 3.59 -8.53
C PHE A 140 -11.82 2.58 -7.56
N GLY A 141 -11.03 2.18 -6.57
CA GLY A 141 -11.45 1.38 -5.43
C GLY A 141 -11.21 2.12 -4.15
N ARG A 142 -12.18 2.09 -3.24
CA ARG A 142 -11.98 2.48 -1.85
C ARG A 142 -11.88 1.25 -0.99
N GLU A 143 -10.90 1.23 -0.12
CA GLU A 143 -10.58 0.12 0.76
C GLU A 143 -10.47 0.61 2.21
N LEU A 144 -10.72 -0.28 3.13
CA LEU A 144 -10.46 -0.08 4.55
C LEU A 144 -9.14 -0.76 4.88
N LEU A 145 -8.22 -0.02 5.45
CA LEU A 145 -7.05 -0.61 6.11
C LEU A 145 -7.50 -1.13 7.48
N LEU A 146 -7.36 -2.43 7.65
CA LEU A 146 -7.71 -3.13 8.87
C LEU A 146 -6.44 -3.68 9.53
N GLU A 147 -6.40 -3.67 10.86
CA GLU A 147 -5.26 -4.12 11.65
C GLU A 147 -5.72 -5.02 12.79
N GLN A 148 -4.93 -6.06 13.08
CA GLN A 148 -5.09 -6.92 14.25
C GLN A 148 -3.79 -6.95 15.06
N ARG A 149 -3.95 -6.90 16.38
CA ARG A 149 -2.88 -7.04 17.39
C ARG A 149 -3.30 -8.07 18.43
N TRP A 150 -2.40 -8.43 19.32
CA TRP A 150 -2.78 -9.19 20.50
C TRP A 150 -3.77 -8.42 21.40
N PRO A 151 -4.74 -9.09 22.03
CA PRO A 151 -5.00 -10.54 22.02
C PRO A 151 -5.77 -11.00 20.78
N VAL A 152 -5.54 -12.24 20.35
CA VAL A 152 -6.30 -12.90 19.27
C VAL A 152 -7.22 -13.96 19.90
N GLU A 153 -8.49 -13.95 19.54
CA GLU A 153 -9.44 -14.96 19.96
C GLU A 153 -8.98 -16.37 19.52
N VAL A 154 -8.89 -17.29 20.47
CA VAL A 154 -8.51 -18.68 20.20
C VAL A 154 -9.74 -19.43 19.70
N ARG A 155 -9.64 -19.99 18.50
CA ARG A 155 -10.67 -20.82 17.89
C ARG A 155 -10.15 -22.26 17.74
N GLU A 156 -11.05 -23.18 17.38
CA GLU A 156 -10.69 -24.56 17.08
C GLU A 156 -9.54 -24.64 16.07
N ALA A 157 -8.54 -25.44 16.38
CA ALA A 157 -7.34 -25.56 15.55
C ALA A 157 -7.67 -26.15 14.17
N VAL A 158 -6.87 -25.76 13.19
CA VAL A 158 -6.87 -26.29 11.83
C VAL A 158 -5.52 -26.97 11.59
N PRO A 159 -5.35 -28.27 11.93
CA PRO A 159 -4.05 -28.96 11.86
C PRO A 159 -3.47 -28.97 10.44
N GLY A 160 -4.32 -28.90 9.40
CA GLY A 160 -3.92 -28.85 8.01
C GLY A 160 -3.52 -27.46 7.48
N LEU A 161 -3.62 -26.39 8.30
CA LEU A 161 -3.16 -25.06 7.88
C LEU A 161 -1.64 -25.01 7.90
N ARG A 162 -1.04 -24.79 6.72
CA ARG A 162 0.41 -24.83 6.51
C ARG A 162 0.86 -23.88 5.39
N LEU A 163 2.14 -23.70 5.27
CA LEU A 163 2.72 -23.11 4.06
C LEU A 163 2.46 -24.03 2.86
N ALA A 164 2.15 -23.42 1.71
CA ALA A 164 1.98 -24.14 0.45
C ALA A 164 3.33 -24.72 -0.03
N ALA A 165 3.27 -25.86 -0.69
CA ALA A 165 4.36 -26.44 -1.46
C ALA A 165 4.10 -26.27 -2.98
N LEU A 166 5.12 -26.40 -3.83
CA LEU A 166 4.94 -26.32 -5.29
C LEU A 166 3.91 -27.34 -5.84
N ALA A 167 3.74 -28.47 -5.15
CA ALA A 167 2.70 -29.47 -5.47
C ALA A 167 1.27 -28.90 -5.32
N ASP A 168 1.08 -27.85 -4.55
CA ASP A 168 -0.23 -27.21 -4.34
C ASP A 168 -0.56 -26.15 -5.42
N LEU A 169 0.39 -25.84 -6.31
CA LEU A 169 0.30 -24.74 -7.26
C LEU A 169 -0.96 -24.79 -8.14
N ASP A 170 -1.36 -25.99 -8.56
CA ASP A 170 -2.54 -26.18 -9.42
C ASP A 170 -3.87 -25.87 -8.70
N LEU A 171 -3.89 -25.94 -7.37
CA LEU A 171 -5.03 -25.53 -6.54
C LEU A 171 -4.97 -24.05 -6.20
N VAL A 172 -3.77 -23.49 -6.02
CA VAL A 172 -3.56 -22.08 -5.62
C VAL A 172 -3.86 -21.13 -6.78
N VAL A 173 -3.40 -21.44 -8.00
CA VAL A 173 -3.50 -20.55 -9.16
C VAL A 173 -4.94 -20.15 -9.49
N PRO A 174 -5.94 -21.05 -9.58
CA PRO A 174 -7.33 -20.67 -9.85
C PRO A 174 -7.92 -19.79 -8.74
N ALA A 175 -7.67 -20.12 -7.47
CA ALA A 175 -8.17 -19.36 -6.33
C ALA A 175 -7.57 -17.94 -6.31
N HIS A 176 -6.27 -17.79 -6.63
CA HIS A 176 -5.63 -16.50 -6.71
C HIS A 176 -6.12 -15.67 -7.91
N ALA A 177 -6.37 -16.32 -9.05
CA ALA A 177 -6.93 -15.66 -10.23
C ALA A 177 -8.35 -15.15 -9.98
N GLN A 178 -9.17 -15.91 -9.24
CA GLN A 178 -10.50 -15.47 -8.84
C GLN A 178 -10.43 -14.21 -7.96
N SER A 179 -9.57 -14.18 -6.95
CA SER A 179 -9.38 -12.98 -6.11
C SER A 179 -8.94 -11.78 -6.95
N ALA A 180 -7.96 -11.96 -7.84
CA ALA A 180 -7.47 -10.89 -8.70
C ALA A 180 -8.55 -10.33 -9.64
N LEU A 181 -9.42 -11.18 -10.16
CA LEU A 181 -10.58 -10.78 -10.97
C LEU A 181 -11.59 -9.97 -10.15
N GLU A 182 -11.91 -10.43 -8.93
CA GLU A 182 -12.83 -9.74 -8.02
C GLU A 182 -12.31 -8.33 -7.63
N GLU A 183 -10.99 -8.17 -7.44
CA GLU A 183 -10.35 -6.92 -7.04
C GLU A 183 -10.16 -5.94 -8.19
N SER A 184 -9.63 -6.41 -9.32
CA SER A 184 -9.18 -5.56 -10.43
C SER A 184 -10.12 -5.55 -11.64
N GLY A 185 -11.07 -6.48 -11.70
CA GLY A 185 -11.92 -6.71 -12.88
C GLY A 185 -11.16 -7.31 -14.07
N VAL A 186 -9.94 -7.83 -13.86
CA VAL A 186 -9.11 -8.44 -14.91
C VAL A 186 -8.74 -9.85 -14.50
N ASN A 187 -9.05 -10.82 -15.36
CA ASN A 187 -8.61 -12.20 -15.15
C ASN A 187 -7.16 -12.38 -15.60
N PRO A 188 -6.20 -12.59 -14.69
CA PRO A 188 -4.80 -12.73 -15.07
C PRO A 188 -4.50 -13.97 -15.93
N LEU A 189 -5.36 -14.99 -15.85
CA LEU A 189 -5.23 -16.20 -16.68
C LEU A 189 -5.62 -15.97 -18.15
N GLU A 190 -6.36 -14.91 -18.46
CA GLU A 190 -6.68 -14.50 -19.83
C GLU A 190 -5.63 -13.56 -20.42
N VAL A 191 -4.93 -12.81 -19.58
CA VAL A 191 -3.96 -11.80 -20.00
C VAL A 191 -2.54 -12.38 -20.12
N ASP A 192 -2.08 -13.10 -19.11
CA ASP A 192 -0.73 -13.67 -19.02
C ASP A 192 -0.74 -14.92 -18.12
N PRO A 193 -1.27 -16.05 -18.62
CA PRO A 193 -1.43 -17.27 -17.80
C PRO A 193 -0.09 -17.83 -17.33
N SER A 194 0.95 -17.82 -18.18
CA SER A 194 2.25 -18.37 -17.80
C SER A 194 2.99 -17.50 -16.80
N GLY A 195 3.03 -16.19 -16.99
CA GLY A 195 3.65 -15.28 -16.06
C GLY A 195 2.89 -15.19 -14.72
N PHE A 196 1.56 -15.30 -14.76
CA PHE A 196 0.77 -15.36 -13.54
C PHE A 196 1.09 -16.62 -12.72
N ARG A 197 1.13 -17.80 -13.39
CA ARG A 197 1.52 -19.05 -12.75
C ARG A 197 2.93 -19.01 -12.16
N GLN A 198 3.89 -18.40 -12.86
CA GLN A 198 5.25 -18.21 -12.36
C GLN A 198 5.28 -17.31 -11.12
N ARG A 199 4.47 -16.25 -11.07
CA ARG A 199 4.35 -15.38 -9.88
C ARG A 199 3.79 -16.13 -8.69
N CYS A 200 2.77 -16.97 -8.88
CA CYS A 200 2.22 -17.83 -7.82
C CYS A 200 3.28 -18.83 -7.33
N ALA A 201 3.99 -19.49 -8.23
CA ALA A 201 5.06 -20.43 -7.87
C ALA A 201 6.14 -19.76 -7.03
N ARG A 202 6.60 -18.57 -7.43
CA ARG A 202 7.61 -17.80 -6.67
C ARG A 202 7.12 -17.45 -5.27
N ARG A 203 5.87 -17.04 -5.09
CA ARG A 203 5.31 -16.76 -3.76
C ARG A 203 5.29 -18.01 -2.87
N ILE A 204 4.97 -19.16 -3.44
CA ILE A 204 5.04 -20.44 -2.74
C ILE A 204 6.48 -20.77 -2.34
N GLU A 205 7.45 -20.65 -3.26
CA GLU A 205 8.86 -20.89 -2.99
C GLU A 205 9.44 -19.96 -1.92
N GLN A 206 8.93 -18.73 -1.86
CA GLN A 206 9.30 -17.72 -0.84
C GLN A 206 8.60 -17.94 0.51
N GLY A 207 7.75 -18.97 0.65
CA GLY A 207 7.02 -19.24 1.88
C GLY A 207 5.95 -18.19 2.21
N GLN A 208 5.43 -17.49 1.21
CA GLN A 208 4.45 -16.42 1.37
C GLN A 208 3.00 -16.91 1.33
N THR A 209 2.74 -18.10 0.79
CA THR A 209 1.39 -18.63 0.59
C THR A 209 1.03 -19.64 1.68
N TRP A 210 -0.04 -19.39 2.41
CA TRP A 210 -0.62 -20.29 3.38
C TRP A 210 -1.87 -20.96 2.80
N VAL A 211 -2.02 -22.25 3.05
CA VAL A 211 -3.14 -23.06 2.55
C VAL A 211 -3.68 -24.01 3.61
N TRP A 212 -4.98 -24.28 3.51
CA TRP A 212 -5.59 -25.48 4.09
C TRP A 212 -6.22 -26.27 2.95
N ILE A 213 -5.71 -27.49 2.77
CA ILE A 213 -6.17 -28.44 1.75
C ILE A 213 -6.66 -29.69 2.46
N GLU A 214 -7.86 -30.13 2.14
CA GLU A 214 -8.44 -31.34 2.67
C GLU A 214 -9.08 -32.16 1.55
N ASN A 215 -8.81 -33.46 1.52
CA ASN A 215 -9.28 -34.37 0.46
C ASN A 215 -9.01 -33.88 -0.96
N GLY A 216 -7.83 -33.28 -1.20
CA GLY A 216 -7.43 -32.72 -2.50
C GLY A 216 -8.13 -31.41 -2.89
N LYS A 217 -8.90 -30.80 -1.98
CA LYS A 217 -9.64 -29.55 -2.21
C LYS A 217 -9.02 -28.41 -1.38
N LEU A 218 -8.76 -27.27 -2.02
CA LEU A 218 -8.33 -26.06 -1.33
C LEU A 218 -9.53 -25.45 -0.62
N LEU A 219 -9.46 -25.34 0.70
CA LEU A 219 -10.54 -24.78 1.54
C LEU A 219 -10.25 -23.33 1.95
N PHE A 220 -8.97 -23.00 2.17
CA PHE A 220 -8.51 -21.68 2.58
C PHE A 220 -7.15 -21.36 1.96
N LYS A 221 -6.96 -20.10 1.60
CA LYS A 221 -5.67 -19.52 1.16
C LYS A 221 -5.50 -18.14 1.76
N ALA A 222 -4.27 -17.77 2.10
CA ALA A 222 -3.86 -16.40 2.41
C ALA A 222 -2.40 -16.17 1.97
N GLU A 223 -2.03 -14.95 1.65
CA GLU A 223 -0.68 -14.59 1.26
C GLU A 223 -0.09 -13.56 2.20
N VAL A 224 1.14 -13.81 2.66
CA VAL A 224 1.96 -12.90 3.47
C VAL A 224 2.89 -12.17 2.51
N ILE A 225 2.56 -10.92 2.17
CA ILE A 225 3.31 -10.14 1.17
C ILE A 225 4.49 -9.40 1.82
N THR A 226 4.28 -8.91 3.03
CA THR A 226 5.30 -8.25 3.84
C THR A 226 5.31 -8.86 5.23
N GLU A 227 6.48 -9.19 5.74
CA GLU A 227 6.66 -9.64 7.12
C GLU A 227 7.90 -8.98 7.73
N THR A 228 7.69 -8.21 8.78
CA THR A 228 8.74 -7.57 9.61
C THR A 228 8.37 -7.69 11.08
N ALA A 229 9.28 -7.31 11.98
CA ALA A 229 8.96 -7.25 13.40
C ALA A 229 7.87 -6.21 13.74
N LEU A 230 7.65 -5.22 12.89
CA LEU A 230 6.68 -4.15 13.12
C LEU A 230 5.32 -4.44 12.48
N VAL A 231 5.31 -4.99 11.27
CA VAL A 231 4.09 -5.22 10.49
C VAL A 231 4.19 -6.46 9.63
N THR A 232 3.08 -7.20 9.57
CA THR A 232 2.81 -8.22 8.55
C THR A 232 1.61 -7.78 7.73
N TYR A 233 1.74 -7.77 6.40
CA TYR A 233 0.64 -7.47 5.49
C TYR A 233 0.14 -8.74 4.80
N LEU A 234 -1.17 -8.99 4.94
CA LEU A 234 -1.89 -10.09 4.30
C LEU A 234 -2.63 -9.62 3.06
N GLU A 235 -2.63 -10.48 2.04
CA GLU A 235 -3.37 -10.28 0.79
C GLU A 235 -4.04 -11.58 0.36
N GLY A 236 -5.02 -11.51 -0.53
CA GLY A 236 -5.61 -12.65 -1.21
C GLY A 236 -6.15 -13.72 -0.27
N VAL A 237 -6.76 -13.32 0.86
CA VAL A 237 -7.47 -14.24 1.76
C VAL A 237 -8.70 -14.78 1.02
N TRP A 238 -8.71 -16.07 0.81
CA TRP A 238 -9.74 -16.77 0.06
C TRP A 238 -10.25 -17.98 0.83
N VAL A 239 -11.57 -18.18 0.80
CA VAL A 239 -12.26 -19.36 1.32
C VAL A 239 -13.09 -19.94 0.19
N ASP A 240 -13.02 -21.24 -0.01
CA ASP A 240 -13.85 -21.92 -1.01
C ASP A 240 -15.31 -21.46 -0.92
N PRO A 241 -15.90 -20.93 -1.99
CA PRO A 241 -17.27 -20.43 -1.98
C PRO A 241 -18.31 -21.42 -1.44
N GLN A 242 -18.12 -22.71 -1.69
CA GLN A 242 -19.02 -23.78 -1.21
C GLN A 242 -18.84 -24.08 0.29
N GLU A 243 -17.74 -23.63 0.87
CA GLU A 243 -17.38 -23.86 2.28
C GLU A 243 -17.56 -22.60 3.14
N ARG A 244 -17.99 -21.49 2.55
CA ARG A 244 -18.29 -20.25 3.29
C ARG A 244 -19.46 -20.46 4.27
N GLY A 245 -19.45 -19.67 5.34
CA GLY A 245 -20.49 -19.76 6.39
C GLY A 245 -20.28 -20.88 7.41
N LYS A 246 -19.35 -21.82 7.18
CA LYS A 246 -19.08 -22.96 8.10
C LYS A 246 -18.03 -22.62 9.19
N GLY A 247 -17.58 -21.38 9.29
CA GLY A 247 -16.58 -20.94 10.29
C GLY A 247 -15.12 -21.24 9.93
N TYR A 248 -14.85 -21.91 8.83
CA TYR A 248 -13.50 -22.34 8.43
C TYR A 248 -12.53 -21.16 8.26
N GLY A 249 -12.96 -20.10 7.59
CA GLY A 249 -12.12 -18.91 7.42
C GLY A 249 -11.73 -18.28 8.75
N LEU A 250 -12.64 -18.17 9.71
CA LEU A 250 -12.38 -17.60 11.03
C LEU A 250 -11.38 -18.45 11.84
N ARG A 251 -11.48 -19.77 11.75
CA ARG A 251 -10.54 -20.71 12.41
C ARG A 251 -9.14 -20.53 11.82
N CYS A 252 -9.03 -20.52 10.47
CA CYS A 252 -7.76 -20.32 9.78
C CYS A 252 -7.15 -18.96 10.10
N MET A 253 -7.93 -17.87 10.04
CA MET A 253 -7.44 -16.53 10.35
C MET A 253 -6.99 -16.38 11.80
N SER A 254 -7.74 -16.95 12.76
CA SER A 254 -7.33 -16.95 14.17
C SER A 254 -5.97 -17.67 14.38
N GLN A 255 -5.79 -18.83 13.77
CA GLN A 255 -4.56 -19.58 13.86
C GLN A 255 -3.41 -18.86 13.17
N LEU A 256 -3.61 -18.38 11.94
CA LEU A 256 -2.62 -17.64 11.16
C LEU A 256 -2.21 -16.35 11.88
N ALA A 257 -3.16 -15.55 12.36
CA ALA A 257 -2.86 -14.33 13.09
C ALA A 257 -1.98 -14.58 14.32
N ARG A 258 -2.23 -15.63 15.10
CA ARG A 258 -1.38 -15.99 16.25
C ARG A 258 0.04 -16.38 15.85
N VAL A 259 0.18 -17.09 14.71
CA VAL A 259 1.51 -17.45 14.18
C VAL A 259 2.28 -16.20 13.76
N LEU A 260 1.62 -15.28 13.06
CA LEU A 260 2.24 -14.06 12.54
C LEU A 260 2.54 -13.05 13.67
N LEU A 261 1.61 -12.85 14.60
CA LEU A 261 1.78 -11.94 15.73
C LEU A 261 2.81 -12.45 16.78
N ALA A 262 3.25 -13.69 16.70
CA ALA A 262 4.40 -14.15 17.46
C ALA A 262 5.72 -13.54 16.95
N ARG A 263 5.73 -12.98 15.72
CA ARG A 263 6.91 -12.44 15.03
C ARG A 263 6.77 -10.98 14.62
N SER A 264 5.53 -10.46 14.61
CA SER A 264 5.21 -9.08 14.22
C SER A 264 4.36 -8.39 15.28
N SER A 265 4.47 -7.07 15.38
CA SER A 265 3.66 -6.28 16.32
C SER A 265 2.19 -6.15 15.88
N CYS A 266 1.93 -6.23 14.57
CA CYS A 266 0.57 -6.20 14.01
C CYS A 266 0.47 -6.98 12.69
N VAL A 267 -0.76 -7.40 12.37
CA VAL A 267 -1.14 -7.95 11.06
C VAL A 267 -2.16 -7.02 10.44
N CYS A 268 -1.91 -6.54 9.24
CA CYS A 268 -2.81 -5.64 8.53
C CYS A 268 -3.20 -6.18 7.15
N LEU A 269 -4.30 -5.67 6.62
CA LEU A 269 -4.82 -5.99 5.29
C LEU A 269 -5.71 -4.86 4.77
N LEU A 270 -5.91 -4.82 3.46
CA LEU A 270 -6.90 -3.97 2.82
C LEU A 270 -8.14 -4.77 2.44
N VAL A 271 -9.31 -4.18 2.62
CA VAL A 271 -10.60 -4.77 2.22
C VAL A 271 -11.45 -3.75 1.50
N ASN A 272 -12.03 -4.13 0.38
CA ASN A 272 -12.90 -3.25 -0.40
C ASN A 272 -14.09 -2.77 0.45
N GLU A 273 -14.32 -1.45 0.48
CA GLU A 273 -15.40 -0.81 1.25
C GLU A 273 -16.78 -1.39 0.94
N LYS A 274 -17.03 -1.77 -0.32
CA LYS A 274 -18.31 -2.31 -0.78
C LYS A 274 -18.50 -3.79 -0.42
N SER A 275 -17.45 -4.48 0.02
CA SER A 275 -17.51 -5.91 0.37
C SER A 275 -18.01 -6.11 1.80
N GLU A 276 -19.32 -5.97 2.02
CA GLU A 276 -19.93 -6.07 3.35
C GLU A 276 -19.61 -7.41 4.03
N GLY A 277 -19.68 -8.52 3.28
CA GLY A 277 -19.35 -9.85 3.79
C GLY A 277 -17.92 -9.99 4.27
N ALA A 278 -16.95 -9.46 3.50
CA ALA A 278 -15.55 -9.47 3.89
C ALA A 278 -15.28 -8.56 5.11
N ARG A 279 -15.90 -7.38 5.15
CA ARG A 279 -15.80 -6.47 6.31
C ARG A 279 -16.34 -7.11 7.59
N ALA A 280 -17.53 -7.74 7.52
CA ALA A 280 -18.10 -8.47 8.65
C ALA A 280 -17.21 -9.65 9.08
N PHE A 281 -16.64 -10.38 8.12
CA PHE A 281 -15.71 -11.47 8.36
C PHE A 281 -14.47 -11.01 9.11
N TYR A 282 -13.76 -9.95 8.64
CA TYR A 282 -12.56 -9.45 9.31
C TYR A 282 -12.85 -8.85 10.68
N LYS A 283 -13.99 -8.15 10.83
CA LYS A 283 -14.46 -7.70 12.17
C LYS A 283 -14.63 -8.88 13.13
N SER A 284 -15.24 -9.98 12.66
CA SER A 284 -15.43 -11.22 13.46
C SER A 284 -14.10 -11.94 13.70
N ALA A 285 -13.10 -11.74 12.86
CA ALA A 285 -11.75 -12.24 13.07
C ALA A 285 -10.91 -11.37 14.04
N GLY A 286 -11.45 -10.24 14.50
CA GLY A 286 -10.81 -9.35 15.49
C GLY A 286 -10.02 -8.19 14.88
N TYR A 287 -10.12 -7.96 13.56
CA TYR A 287 -9.50 -6.81 12.92
C TYR A 287 -10.23 -5.51 13.23
N GLN A 288 -9.48 -4.43 13.40
CA GLN A 288 -9.97 -3.08 13.68
C GLN A 288 -9.67 -2.15 12.50
N PHE A 289 -10.59 -1.25 12.22
CA PHE A 289 -10.43 -0.22 11.20
C PHE A 289 -9.43 0.84 11.67
N ILE A 290 -8.48 1.21 10.82
CA ILE A 290 -7.48 2.24 11.11
C ILE A 290 -7.42 3.35 10.05
N GLY A 291 -8.00 3.20 8.87
CA GLY A 291 -8.03 4.26 7.87
C GLY A 291 -8.62 3.84 6.53
N TYR A 292 -9.00 4.84 5.73
CA TYR A 292 -9.41 4.63 4.34
C TYR A 292 -8.21 4.72 3.40
N TYR A 293 -8.23 3.87 2.38
CA TYR A 293 -7.26 3.82 1.29
C TYR A 293 -7.98 3.94 -0.05
N ASP A 294 -7.35 4.62 -0.98
CA ASP A 294 -7.80 4.64 -2.36
C ASP A 294 -6.78 3.91 -3.25
N THR A 295 -7.31 2.97 -4.03
CA THR A 295 -6.58 2.26 -5.08
C THR A 295 -7.07 2.77 -6.42
N VAL A 296 -6.17 3.35 -7.22
CA VAL A 296 -6.49 3.86 -8.55
C VAL A 296 -5.74 3.06 -9.59
N PHE A 297 -6.43 2.17 -10.28
CA PHE A 297 -5.87 1.48 -11.44
C PHE A 297 -5.82 2.43 -12.64
N LEU A 298 -4.68 2.49 -13.30
CA LEU A 298 -4.41 3.39 -14.40
C LEU A 298 -4.58 2.68 -15.76
N LYS A 299 -4.99 3.43 -16.77
CA LYS A 299 -4.97 2.96 -18.16
C LYS A 299 -3.53 2.95 -18.64
N GLN A 300 -3.11 1.86 -19.28
CA GLN A 300 -1.80 1.83 -19.94
C GLN A 300 -1.76 2.91 -21.02
N ARG A 301 -0.65 3.65 -21.12
CA ARG A 301 -0.41 4.52 -22.29
C ARG A 301 -0.13 3.60 -23.48
N VAL A 302 -0.98 3.71 -24.50
CA VAL A 302 -0.70 3.08 -25.79
C VAL A 302 0.41 3.91 -26.43
N ASN A 303 1.57 3.29 -26.64
CA ASN A 303 2.69 3.89 -27.38
C ASN A 303 2.35 3.92 -28.87
#